data_146b9eaaa40b9a806336c494442b0a35
#
_entry.id   146b9eaaa40b9a806336c494442b0a35
#
_cell.length_a   1.000
_cell.length_b   1.000
_cell.length_c   1.000
_cell.angle_alpha   90.00
_cell.angle_beta   90.00
_cell.angle_gamma   90.00
#
_symmetry.space_group_name_H-M   'P 1'
#
loop_
_entity.id
_entity.type
_entity.pdbx_description
1 polymer ?
#
loop_
_entity_poly.entity_id
_entity_poly.type
_entity_poly.pdbx_seq_one_letter_code
_entity_poly.pdbx_strand_id
1 'polypeptide(L)'
;DIAVGSSQRFGIPMGYGGPHAAFFATKDEFKRSMPGRIVGVSVDRHGNKAYRLALQTREQHIRRDKATSNICTAQALLAIVSAAYAIYHGPKGIKTISERVSQLAKNFADKLKQSGYELYSDYFFDTVTIITKDKTDQIFNNALAQKVNIRKVNSEMLSVSFDEKKNVYRANQLLKIFNCAESIKENPTENLPNLPKNLLRTSTYLDHQVFNSYHSETEMLRYLKRLEEKDIALNRSMIALGSCTMKLNAVAEMIPITWREFSEPHPFVPIEQMEGFRTLFTDLKNWLRSITGFSGVSLQPNAGAQGEYAGLMVIRKYHLERGESNRNVCLIPSSAHGTNPASAQMVGMKVVVVNCDKQGNVDFEDLNKKVEAHSENLGALMVTYPSTHGVFEEKISDICELVHKHGGQVYMDGANLNALVGIAKPGNFGPDVCHINIHKTFCITHGGCGPGMGPIACKRHLEIYLPSHPVIKDCGPATGIGPVSAAPWGSSSILSISWMYIKMMGSE
;
A
#
# COMPACT_ATOMS: atom_id res chain seq x y z
N ASP A 1 -11.98 -15.66 14.60
CA ASP A 1 -10.85 -16.47 14.19
C ASP A 1 -9.70 -15.61 13.63
N ILE A 2 -10.02 -14.57 12.84
CA ILE A 2 -9.06 -13.66 12.22
C ILE A 2 -9.51 -12.21 12.46
N ALA A 3 -8.56 -11.33 12.83
CA ALA A 3 -8.75 -9.90 12.91
C ALA A 3 -7.74 -9.19 12.01
N VAL A 4 -8.23 -8.28 11.18
CA VAL A 4 -7.41 -7.43 10.32
C VAL A 4 -7.77 -5.97 10.54
N GLY A 5 -6.80 -5.08 10.36
CA GLY A 5 -7.05 -3.65 10.47
C GLY A 5 -5.84 -2.83 10.04
N SER A 6 -6.04 -1.53 9.96
CA SER A 6 -4.97 -0.56 9.73
C SER A 6 -4.44 -0.02 11.05
N SER A 7 -3.12 0.17 11.14
CA SER A 7 -2.50 0.88 12.26
C SER A 7 -2.44 2.40 12.04
N GLN A 8 -3.18 2.93 11.07
CA GLN A 8 -3.17 4.35 10.72
C GLN A 8 -3.41 5.28 11.92
N ARG A 9 -4.34 4.92 12.82
CA ARG A 9 -4.64 5.68 14.04
C ARG A 9 -3.49 5.76 15.04
N PHE A 10 -2.40 5.02 14.84
CA PHE A 10 -1.19 5.07 15.64
C PHE A 10 -0.18 6.05 15.05
N GLY A 11 -0.57 7.32 14.91
CA GLY A 11 0.31 8.42 14.56
C GLY A 11 0.61 8.62 13.07
N ILE A 12 -0.09 7.93 12.17
CA ILE A 12 0.13 8.04 10.73
C ILE A 12 -0.90 8.98 10.10
N PRO A 13 -0.49 9.98 9.31
CA PRO A 13 -1.41 10.82 8.55
C PRO A 13 -2.20 10.03 7.52
N MET A 14 -3.36 10.55 7.09
CA MET A 14 -4.18 9.92 6.06
C MET A 14 -3.52 9.92 4.67
N GLY A 15 -2.75 10.96 4.34
CA GLY A 15 -1.87 11.02 3.17
C GLY A 15 -2.55 10.74 1.83
N TYR A 16 -3.82 11.11 1.69
CA TYR A 16 -4.65 10.84 0.51
C TYR A 16 -4.63 9.34 0.09
N GLY A 17 -4.46 8.45 1.06
CA GLY A 17 -4.44 7.00 0.86
C GLY A 17 -3.25 6.25 1.44
N GLY A 18 -2.30 6.95 1.97
CA GLY A 18 -1.17 6.32 2.62
C GLY A 18 0.19 6.91 2.27
N PRO A 19 1.28 6.22 2.73
CA PRO A 19 1.33 4.79 3.12
C PRO A 19 0.80 4.51 4.53
N HIS A 20 0.26 3.29 4.73
CA HIS A 20 -0.20 2.79 6.03
C HIS A 20 0.30 1.37 6.27
N ALA A 21 0.60 1.01 7.53
CA ALA A 21 0.76 -0.38 7.91
C ALA A 21 -0.59 -0.99 8.29
N ALA A 22 -0.75 -2.27 8.01
CA ALA A 22 -1.89 -3.07 8.45
C ALA A 22 -1.43 -4.15 9.42
N PHE A 23 -2.33 -4.63 10.25
CA PHE A 23 -2.10 -5.79 11.09
C PHE A 23 -3.01 -6.94 10.71
N PHE A 24 -2.51 -8.14 10.94
CA PHE A 24 -3.23 -9.39 10.77
C PHE A 24 -3.00 -10.24 12.03
N ALA A 25 -4.05 -10.56 12.74
CA ALA A 25 -3.99 -11.38 13.94
C ALA A 25 -4.93 -12.59 13.80
N THR A 26 -4.51 -13.76 14.27
CA THR A 26 -5.27 -14.99 14.15
C THR A 26 -5.04 -15.89 15.36
N LYS A 27 -5.94 -16.87 15.56
CA LYS A 27 -5.76 -17.93 16.54
C LYS A 27 -4.54 -18.79 16.22
N ASP A 28 -3.94 -19.42 17.24
CA ASP A 28 -2.72 -20.21 17.11
C ASP A 28 -2.83 -21.36 16.08
N GLU A 29 -4.01 -21.96 15.96
CA GLU A 29 -4.27 -23.03 15.00
C GLU A 29 -4.01 -22.63 13.53
N PHE A 30 -4.19 -21.35 13.18
CA PHE A 30 -3.97 -20.82 11.82
C PHE A 30 -2.57 -20.28 11.55
N LYS A 31 -1.66 -20.27 12.54
CA LYS A 31 -0.30 -19.69 12.41
C LYS A 31 0.49 -20.23 11.20
N ARG A 32 0.28 -21.51 10.82
CA ARG A 32 0.95 -22.10 9.66
C ARG A 32 0.34 -21.69 8.32
N SER A 33 -0.84 -21.10 8.36
CA SER A 33 -1.57 -20.61 7.16
C SER A 33 -1.41 -19.10 6.94
N MET A 34 -0.81 -18.39 7.90
CA MET A 34 -0.56 -16.94 7.77
C MET A 34 0.39 -16.64 6.62
N PRO A 35 0.12 -15.58 5.82
CA PRO A 35 1.13 -15.02 4.92
C PRO A 35 2.22 -14.30 5.73
N GLY A 36 3.37 -14.07 5.10
CA GLY A 36 4.47 -13.35 5.72
C GLY A 36 5.33 -14.25 6.62
N ARG A 37 6.14 -13.61 7.44
CA ARG A 37 7.16 -14.26 8.28
C ARG A 37 6.81 -14.08 9.75
N ILE A 38 6.86 -15.17 10.51
CA ILE A 38 6.68 -15.12 11.96
C ILE A 38 8.05 -15.18 12.64
N VAL A 39 8.32 -14.20 13.49
CA VAL A 39 9.51 -14.12 14.30
C VAL A 39 9.27 -14.83 15.64
N GLY A 40 10.10 -15.80 15.96
CA GLY A 40 10.09 -16.51 17.23
C GLY A 40 11.19 -16.03 18.18
N VAL A 41 10.99 -16.29 19.46
CA VAL A 41 12.02 -16.09 20.49
C VAL A 41 12.83 -17.38 20.62
N SER A 42 14.16 -17.25 20.56
CA SER A 42 15.14 -18.32 20.74
C SER A 42 16.25 -17.86 21.69
N VAL A 43 17.35 -18.54 21.69
CA VAL A 43 18.56 -18.13 22.40
C VAL A 43 19.76 -18.14 21.46
N ASP A 44 20.70 -17.24 21.69
CA ASP A 44 21.97 -17.20 20.97
C ASP A 44 22.97 -18.26 21.57
N ARG A 45 24.17 -18.33 21.01
CA ARG A 45 25.21 -19.24 21.46
C ARG A 45 25.69 -18.99 22.92
N HIS A 46 25.33 -17.83 23.48
CA HIS A 46 25.68 -17.44 24.85
C HIS A 46 24.51 -17.59 25.83
N GLY A 47 23.35 -18.11 25.36
CA GLY A 47 22.14 -18.28 26.17
C GLY A 47 21.30 -17.04 26.32
N ASN A 48 21.61 -15.92 25.62
CA ASN A 48 20.80 -14.72 25.66
C ASN A 48 19.58 -14.84 24.70
N LYS A 49 18.48 -14.14 25.02
CA LYS A 49 17.33 -14.09 24.15
C LYS A 49 17.71 -13.55 22.76
N ALA A 50 17.34 -14.28 21.73
CA ALA A 50 17.56 -13.91 20.35
C ALA A 50 16.29 -14.13 19.52
N TYR A 51 16.07 -13.26 18.53
CA TYR A 51 14.94 -13.40 17.60
C TYR A 51 15.38 -14.13 16.33
N ARG A 52 14.51 -14.98 15.82
CA ARG A 52 14.75 -15.69 14.57
C ARG A 52 13.46 -15.86 13.78
N LEU A 53 13.56 -15.96 12.46
CA LEU A 53 12.45 -16.38 11.63
C LEU A 53 12.07 -17.81 11.97
N ALA A 54 10.82 -18.03 12.38
CA ALA A 54 10.35 -19.33 12.87
C ALA A 54 9.48 -20.05 11.84
N LEU A 55 8.43 -19.45 11.33
CA LEU A 55 7.50 -20.04 10.36
C LEU A 55 7.53 -19.24 9.07
N GLN A 56 8.07 -19.82 8.01
CA GLN A 56 8.27 -19.14 6.73
C GLN A 56 8.16 -20.11 5.54
N THR A 57 7.49 -21.25 5.72
CA THR A 57 7.41 -22.31 4.69
C THR A 57 6.66 -21.91 3.43
N ARG A 58 5.88 -20.83 3.45
CA ARG A 58 5.14 -20.30 2.31
C ARG A 58 5.86 -19.19 1.58
N GLU A 59 6.95 -18.71 2.15
CA GLU A 59 7.71 -17.58 1.63
C GLU A 59 8.51 -17.98 0.39
N GLN A 60 8.66 -17.01 -0.50
CA GLN A 60 9.33 -17.13 -1.78
C GLN A 60 10.78 -17.63 -1.69
N HIS A 61 11.53 -17.23 -0.66
CA HIS A 61 12.92 -17.62 -0.49
C HIS A 61 13.10 -19.08 -0.04
N ILE A 62 12.02 -19.76 0.36
CA ILE A 62 12.01 -21.18 0.72
C ILE A 62 11.44 -22.05 -0.39
N ARG A 63 10.28 -21.67 -0.91
CA ARG A 63 9.49 -22.50 -1.83
C ARG A 63 9.59 -22.12 -3.30
N ARG A 64 10.12 -20.95 -3.62
CA ARG A 64 10.25 -20.41 -5.00
C ARG A 64 8.98 -20.62 -5.83
N ASP A 65 9.02 -21.55 -6.78
CA ASP A 65 7.92 -21.91 -7.69
C ASP A 65 6.63 -22.40 -7.02
N LYS A 66 6.70 -22.77 -5.75
CA LYS A 66 5.56 -23.24 -4.92
C LYS A 66 5.19 -22.25 -3.80
N ALA A 67 5.79 -21.05 -3.79
CA ALA A 67 5.46 -20.05 -2.80
C ALA A 67 4.04 -19.51 -3.01
N THR A 68 3.33 -19.26 -1.91
CA THR A 68 1.97 -18.69 -1.92
C THR A 68 1.92 -17.26 -1.39
N SER A 69 3.09 -16.67 -1.12
CA SER A 69 3.24 -15.29 -0.67
C SER A 69 4.33 -14.61 -1.48
N ASN A 70 4.02 -13.44 -2.04
CA ASN A 70 4.96 -12.60 -2.78
C ASN A 70 5.44 -11.38 -1.99
N ILE A 71 5.25 -11.35 -0.66
CA ILE A 71 5.62 -10.21 0.18
C ILE A 71 7.14 -10.00 0.13
N CYS A 72 7.55 -8.82 -0.35
CA CYS A 72 8.95 -8.38 -0.39
C CYS A 72 9.10 -7.00 0.28
N THR A 73 8.62 -5.93 -0.36
CA THR A 73 8.54 -4.61 0.24
C THR A 73 7.32 -4.55 1.17
N ALA A 74 7.58 -4.37 2.47
CA ALA A 74 6.54 -4.22 3.49
C ALA A 74 6.45 -2.76 3.96
N GLN A 75 5.37 -2.42 4.68
CA GLN A 75 5.19 -1.09 5.28
C GLN A 75 5.93 -1.00 6.63
N ALA A 76 7.21 -1.35 6.65
CA ALA A 76 8.00 -1.50 7.87
C ALA A 76 8.15 -0.18 8.64
N LEU A 77 8.46 0.93 7.96
CA LEU A 77 8.57 2.23 8.62
C LEU A 77 7.26 2.63 9.32
N LEU A 78 6.11 2.39 8.69
CA LEU A 78 4.80 2.71 9.27
C LEU A 78 4.48 1.83 10.48
N ALA A 79 4.91 0.57 10.46
CA ALA A 79 4.81 -0.33 11.61
C ALA A 79 5.71 0.15 12.76
N ILE A 80 6.93 0.62 12.48
CA ILE A 80 7.85 1.20 13.45
C ILE A 80 7.27 2.48 14.05
N VAL A 81 6.72 3.38 13.23
CA VAL A 81 6.05 4.60 13.72
C VAL A 81 4.88 4.25 14.63
N SER A 82 4.06 3.25 14.25
CA SER A 82 2.97 2.77 15.09
C SER A 82 3.45 2.21 16.44
N ALA A 83 4.56 1.47 16.44
CA ALA A 83 5.20 0.98 17.67
C ALA A 83 5.73 2.14 18.52
N ALA A 84 6.39 3.12 17.90
CA ALA A 84 6.90 4.31 18.58
C ALA A 84 5.75 5.14 19.20
N TYR A 85 4.63 5.29 18.51
CA TYR A 85 3.43 5.91 19.05
C TYR A 85 2.92 5.18 20.31
N ALA A 86 2.84 3.84 20.24
CA ALA A 86 2.43 3.04 21.39
C ALA A 86 3.42 3.14 22.57
N ILE A 87 4.72 3.22 22.29
CA ILE A 87 5.76 3.41 23.31
C ILE A 87 5.65 4.79 23.96
N TYR A 88 5.46 5.84 23.16
CA TYR A 88 5.38 7.21 23.63
C TYR A 88 4.15 7.46 24.53
N HIS A 89 2.97 7.02 24.10
CA HIS A 89 1.73 7.21 24.83
C HIS A 89 1.52 6.21 25.95
N GLY A 90 2.05 5.02 25.83
CA GLY A 90 1.83 3.91 26.75
C GLY A 90 0.37 3.46 26.82
N PRO A 91 0.05 2.45 27.63
CA PRO A 91 -1.31 1.92 27.75
C PRO A 91 -2.31 2.97 28.26
N LYS A 92 -1.89 3.79 29.22
CA LYS A 92 -2.73 4.87 29.80
C LYS A 92 -3.03 5.97 28.80
N GLY A 93 -2.03 6.45 28.06
CA GLY A 93 -2.21 7.51 27.06
C GLY A 93 -3.09 7.08 25.90
N ILE A 94 -2.90 5.86 25.38
CA ILE A 94 -3.74 5.29 24.32
C ILE A 94 -5.20 5.17 24.79
N LYS A 95 -5.43 4.72 26.02
CA LYS A 95 -6.77 4.65 26.61
C LYS A 95 -7.40 6.03 26.67
N THR A 96 -6.71 7.04 27.20
CA THR A 96 -7.19 8.42 27.29
C THR A 96 -7.54 9.00 25.91
N ILE A 97 -6.72 8.76 24.88
CA ILE A 97 -7.01 9.19 23.51
C ILE A 97 -8.30 8.54 23.01
N SER A 98 -8.43 7.23 23.17
CA SER A 98 -9.60 6.47 22.69
C SER A 98 -10.90 6.89 23.41
N GLU A 99 -10.84 7.09 24.71
CA GLU A 99 -11.97 7.56 25.51
C GLU A 99 -12.43 8.96 25.09
N ARG A 100 -11.49 9.89 24.87
CA ARG A 100 -11.78 11.24 24.38
C ARG A 100 -12.47 11.23 23.01
N VAL A 101 -11.99 10.41 22.07
CA VAL A 101 -12.57 10.30 20.73
C VAL A 101 -14.00 9.72 20.81
N SER A 102 -14.16 8.63 21.55
CA SER A 102 -15.49 7.99 21.73
C SER A 102 -16.47 8.89 22.45
N GLN A 103 -16.03 9.63 23.47
CA GLN A 103 -16.86 10.58 24.19
C GLN A 103 -17.34 11.72 23.30
N LEU A 104 -16.46 12.24 22.42
CA LEU A 104 -16.84 13.29 21.47
C LEU A 104 -17.92 12.80 20.50
N ALA A 105 -17.76 11.59 19.97
CA ALA A 105 -18.75 10.95 19.10
C ALA A 105 -20.08 10.72 19.83
N LYS A 106 -20.04 10.26 21.08
CA LYS A 106 -21.22 10.05 21.90
C LYS A 106 -21.95 11.36 22.18
N ASN A 107 -21.25 12.40 22.60
CA ASN A 107 -21.85 13.71 22.88
C ASN A 107 -22.53 14.29 21.63
N PHE A 108 -21.89 14.15 20.47
CA PHE A 108 -22.47 14.55 19.18
C PHE A 108 -23.75 13.78 18.89
N ALA A 109 -23.74 12.47 19.06
CA ALA A 109 -24.88 11.59 18.84
C ALA A 109 -26.05 11.90 19.78
N ASP A 110 -25.76 12.16 21.06
CA ASP A 110 -26.79 12.50 22.06
C ASP A 110 -27.49 13.82 21.71
N LYS A 111 -26.74 14.83 21.21
CA LYS A 111 -27.32 16.10 20.75
C LYS A 111 -28.15 15.94 19.48
N LEU A 112 -27.75 15.06 18.58
CA LEU A 112 -28.59 14.71 17.42
C LEU A 112 -29.91 14.05 17.83
N LYS A 113 -29.86 13.08 18.75
CA LYS A 113 -31.08 12.43 19.27
C LYS A 113 -32.01 13.45 19.96
N GLN A 114 -31.46 14.36 20.77
CA GLN A 114 -32.24 15.46 21.40
C GLN A 114 -32.91 16.38 20.36
N SER A 115 -32.29 16.52 19.18
CA SER A 115 -32.84 17.30 18.06
C SER A 115 -33.74 16.50 17.12
N GLY A 116 -34.12 15.26 17.51
CA GLY A 116 -35.07 14.42 16.78
C GLY A 116 -34.49 13.56 15.66
N TYR A 117 -33.17 13.46 15.57
CA TYR A 117 -32.53 12.55 14.62
C TYR A 117 -32.49 11.12 15.16
N GLU A 118 -32.71 10.16 14.28
CA GLU A 118 -32.53 8.74 14.51
C GLU A 118 -31.13 8.29 14.10
N LEU A 119 -30.52 7.40 14.88
CA LEU A 119 -29.22 6.82 14.53
C LEU A 119 -29.41 5.43 13.92
N TYR A 120 -28.55 5.06 12.99
CA TYR A 120 -28.52 3.72 12.39
C TYR A 120 -28.17 2.63 13.41
N SER A 121 -27.35 2.94 14.43
CA SER A 121 -26.97 2.05 15.52
C SER A 121 -26.85 2.82 16.81
N ASP A 122 -27.28 2.22 17.91
CA ASP A 122 -27.07 2.74 19.25
C ASP A 122 -25.65 2.52 19.77
N TYR A 123 -24.93 1.58 19.17
CA TYR A 123 -23.54 1.23 19.53
C TYR A 123 -22.58 1.66 18.44
N PHE A 124 -21.59 2.46 18.81
CA PHE A 124 -20.52 2.94 17.94
C PHE A 124 -19.32 3.34 18.79
N PHE A 125 -18.15 3.42 18.18
CA PHE A 125 -16.94 3.90 18.85
C PHE A 125 -16.68 5.38 18.52
N ASP A 126 -16.37 5.70 17.27
CA ASP A 126 -15.98 7.02 16.80
C ASP A 126 -16.75 7.50 15.57
N THR A 127 -17.55 6.64 14.99
CA THR A 127 -18.28 6.91 13.76
C THR A 127 -19.78 6.79 13.99
N VAL A 128 -20.49 7.90 13.77
CA VAL A 128 -21.94 8.01 13.95
C VAL A 128 -22.61 8.03 12.58
N THR A 129 -23.52 7.09 12.34
CA THR A 129 -24.36 7.08 11.13
C THR A 129 -25.77 7.53 11.48
N ILE A 130 -26.25 8.54 10.80
CA ILE A 130 -27.47 9.28 11.08
C ILE A 130 -28.48 9.02 9.96
N ILE A 131 -29.72 8.67 10.31
CA ILE A 131 -30.85 8.54 9.39
C ILE A 131 -31.42 9.93 9.17
N THR A 132 -31.19 10.49 8.01
CA THR A 132 -31.54 11.88 7.65
C THR A 132 -32.73 12.00 6.69
N LYS A 133 -33.15 10.87 6.10
CA LYS A 133 -34.29 10.75 5.19
C LYS A 133 -34.25 11.81 4.09
N ASP A 134 -35.32 12.54 3.90
CA ASP A 134 -35.49 13.63 2.92
C ASP A 134 -34.53 14.82 3.11
N LYS A 135 -33.89 14.96 4.28
CA LYS A 135 -32.94 16.04 4.60
C LYS A 135 -31.51 15.74 4.18
N THR A 136 -31.21 14.54 3.68
CA THR A 136 -29.85 14.07 3.41
C THR A 136 -29.08 15.03 2.50
N ASP A 137 -29.65 15.39 1.36
CA ASP A 137 -28.99 16.27 0.39
C ASP A 137 -28.83 17.69 0.90
N GLN A 138 -29.82 18.21 1.60
CA GLN A 138 -29.74 19.54 2.22
C GLN A 138 -28.59 19.62 3.24
N ILE A 139 -28.50 18.66 4.15
CA ILE A 139 -27.45 18.63 5.18
C ILE A 139 -26.07 18.43 4.53
N PHE A 140 -25.98 17.53 3.56
CA PHE A 140 -24.74 17.28 2.83
C PHE A 140 -24.23 18.54 2.11
N ASN A 141 -25.10 19.25 1.40
CA ASN A 141 -24.76 20.48 0.72
C ASN A 141 -24.42 21.62 1.69
N ASN A 142 -25.12 21.72 2.83
CA ASN A 142 -24.76 22.65 3.90
C ASN A 142 -23.35 22.38 4.45
N ALA A 143 -22.97 21.11 4.59
CA ALA A 143 -21.62 20.74 5.02
C ALA A 143 -20.58 21.21 3.97
N LEU A 144 -20.79 20.92 2.71
CA LEU A 144 -19.91 21.36 1.62
C LEU A 144 -19.76 22.88 1.56
N ALA A 145 -20.87 23.62 1.70
CA ALA A 145 -20.86 25.09 1.72
C ALA A 145 -20.03 25.65 2.88
N GLN A 146 -19.95 24.92 4.01
CA GLN A 146 -19.10 25.24 5.15
C GLN A 146 -17.70 24.61 5.09
N LYS A 147 -17.31 24.07 3.93
CA LYS A 147 -16.02 23.39 3.69
C LYS A 147 -15.78 22.21 4.63
N VAL A 148 -16.83 21.44 4.91
CA VAL A 148 -16.81 20.23 5.72
C VAL A 148 -17.26 19.05 4.87
N ASN A 149 -16.40 18.06 4.71
CA ASN A 149 -16.74 16.80 4.06
C ASN A 149 -17.29 15.83 5.09
N ILE A 150 -18.49 15.31 4.83
CA ILE A 150 -19.13 14.21 5.56
C ILE A 150 -19.46 13.09 4.59
N ARG A 151 -19.56 11.86 5.08
CA ARG A 151 -19.84 10.72 4.20
C ARG A 151 -21.34 10.63 3.92
N LYS A 152 -21.72 10.70 2.65
CA LYS A 152 -23.06 10.30 2.20
C LYS A 152 -23.06 8.78 2.00
N VAL A 153 -23.79 8.05 2.86
CA VAL A 153 -23.87 6.59 2.82
C VAL A 153 -24.80 6.15 1.69
N ASN A 154 -25.98 6.78 1.64
CA ASN A 154 -26.98 6.61 0.59
C ASN A 154 -27.91 7.84 0.56
N SER A 155 -29.08 7.74 -0.09
CA SER A 155 -30.07 8.84 -0.20
C SER A 155 -30.72 9.23 1.12
N GLU A 156 -30.60 8.40 2.18
CA GLU A 156 -31.31 8.59 3.45
C GLU A 156 -30.38 8.68 4.67
N MET A 157 -29.07 8.49 4.47
CA MET A 157 -28.14 8.39 5.58
C MET A 157 -26.83 9.16 5.34
N LEU A 158 -26.36 9.83 6.38
CA LEU A 158 -25.06 10.47 6.48
C LEU A 158 -24.23 9.83 7.60
N SER A 159 -22.92 9.84 7.47
CA SER A 159 -22.01 9.32 8.50
C SER A 159 -20.90 10.33 8.78
N VAL A 160 -20.56 10.46 10.07
CA VAL A 160 -19.54 11.36 10.60
C VAL A 160 -18.57 10.58 11.46
N SER A 161 -17.27 10.76 11.23
CA SER A 161 -16.21 10.12 12.02
C SER A 161 -15.40 11.16 12.79
N PHE A 162 -15.02 10.79 14.01
CA PHE A 162 -14.15 11.59 14.88
C PHE A 162 -12.78 10.92 15.03
N ASP A 163 -11.75 11.73 15.16
CA ASP A 163 -10.38 11.31 15.41
C ASP A 163 -9.74 12.18 16.50
N GLU A 164 -8.51 11.90 16.86
CA GLU A 164 -7.78 12.62 17.92
C GLU A 164 -7.50 14.10 17.59
N LYS A 165 -7.55 14.52 16.33
CA LYS A 165 -7.42 15.91 15.90
C LYS A 165 -8.71 16.72 16.06
N LYS A 166 -9.85 16.06 16.22
CA LYS A 166 -11.14 16.73 16.35
C LYS A 166 -11.38 17.16 17.80
N ASN A 167 -12.10 18.24 17.96
CA ASN A 167 -12.41 18.85 19.25
C ASN A 167 -13.89 19.27 19.33
N VAL A 168 -14.31 19.76 20.48
CA VAL A 168 -15.67 20.23 20.73
C VAL A 168 -16.12 21.33 19.75
N TYR A 169 -15.19 22.22 19.35
CA TYR A 169 -15.52 23.26 18.37
C TYR A 169 -15.97 22.65 17.03
N ARG A 170 -15.26 21.64 16.52
CA ARG A 170 -15.61 20.95 15.26
C ARG A 170 -16.92 20.16 15.39
N ALA A 171 -17.14 19.51 16.53
CA ALA A 171 -18.40 18.81 16.77
C ALA A 171 -19.58 19.79 16.81
N ASN A 172 -19.41 20.97 17.44
CA ASN A 172 -20.44 22.02 17.44
C ASN A 172 -20.68 22.65 16.06
N GLN A 173 -19.65 22.75 15.23
CA GLN A 173 -19.83 23.16 13.82
C GLN A 173 -20.72 22.13 13.08
N LEU A 174 -20.46 20.85 13.28
CA LEU A 174 -21.30 19.79 12.70
C LEU A 174 -22.75 19.86 13.21
N LEU A 175 -22.97 20.04 14.51
CA LEU A 175 -24.33 20.20 15.06
C LEU A 175 -25.10 21.35 14.39
N LYS A 176 -24.44 22.48 14.10
CA LYS A 176 -25.05 23.59 13.36
C LYS A 176 -25.40 23.19 11.92
N ILE A 177 -24.56 22.40 11.25
CA ILE A 177 -24.83 21.86 9.89
C ILE A 177 -26.10 21.00 9.90
N PHE A 178 -26.32 20.23 10.97
CA PHE A 178 -27.53 19.43 11.19
C PHE A 178 -28.71 20.24 11.76
N ASN A 179 -28.59 21.58 11.87
CA ASN A 179 -29.60 22.47 12.44
C ASN A 179 -30.00 22.12 13.89
N CYS A 180 -29.05 21.61 14.68
CA CYS A 180 -29.26 21.37 16.10
C CYS A 180 -29.06 22.68 16.88
N ALA A 181 -30.02 23.02 17.74
CA ALA A 181 -29.95 24.21 18.61
C ALA A 181 -28.99 24.04 19.78
N GLU A 182 -28.79 22.81 20.21
CA GLU A 182 -27.96 22.42 21.34
C GLU A 182 -26.47 22.37 20.98
N SER A 183 -25.61 22.67 21.96
CA SER A 183 -24.15 22.58 21.80
C SER A 183 -23.54 21.67 22.86
N ILE A 184 -22.37 21.11 22.55
CA ILE A 184 -21.52 20.34 23.47
C ILE A 184 -20.69 21.35 24.29
N LYS A 185 -20.68 21.21 25.62
CA LYS A 185 -19.83 22.00 26.54
C LYS A 185 -18.41 21.43 26.59
N GLU A 186 -17.43 22.26 26.92
CA GLU A 186 -16.00 21.88 26.89
C GLU A 186 -15.60 20.79 27.90
N ASN A 187 -16.35 20.64 29.00
CA ASN A 187 -16.11 19.58 29.99
C ASN A 187 -17.25 18.56 29.95
N PRO A 188 -17.18 17.55 29.05
CA PRO A 188 -18.16 16.46 29.08
C PRO A 188 -17.95 15.64 30.36
N THR A 189 -19.06 15.34 31.05
CA THR A 189 -19.08 14.43 32.20
C THR A 189 -18.48 13.08 31.80
N GLU A 190 -17.72 12.46 32.71
CA GLU A 190 -17.19 11.10 32.55
C GLU A 190 -18.30 10.09 32.23
N ASN A 191 -18.41 9.75 30.98
CA ASN A 191 -19.31 8.69 30.53
C ASN A 191 -18.48 7.63 29.79
N LEU A 192 -18.74 6.38 30.12
CA LEU A 192 -18.13 5.22 29.47
C LEU A 192 -18.37 5.24 27.94
N PRO A 193 -17.49 4.63 27.15
CA PRO A 193 -17.69 4.44 25.71
C PRO A 193 -19.10 3.88 25.41
N ASN A 194 -19.68 4.28 24.30
CA ASN A 194 -21.00 3.81 23.86
C ASN A 194 -20.92 2.39 23.28
N LEU A 195 -20.39 1.47 24.09
CA LEU A 195 -20.22 0.05 23.76
C LEU A 195 -20.93 -0.81 24.81
N PRO A 196 -21.44 -2.00 24.45
CA PRO A 196 -21.98 -2.96 25.40
C PRO A 196 -20.92 -3.29 26.47
N LYS A 197 -21.35 -3.32 27.73
CA LYS A 197 -20.43 -3.54 28.87
C LYS A 197 -19.63 -4.84 28.76
N ASN A 198 -20.22 -5.88 28.20
CA ASN A 198 -19.59 -7.19 28.00
C ASN A 198 -18.52 -7.19 26.90
N LEU A 199 -18.43 -6.14 26.08
CA LEU A 199 -17.40 -5.96 25.06
C LEU A 199 -16.26 -5.04 25.52
N LEU A 200 -16.40 -4.41 26.69
CA LEU A 200 -15.32 -3.58 27.23
C LEU A 200 -14.14 -4.45 27.67
N ARG A 201 -12.95 -3.99 27.34
CA ARG A 201 -11.72 -4.67 27.72
C ARG A 201 -11.50 -4.61 29.22
N THR A 202 -11.30 -5.78 29.83
CA THR A 202 -10.97 -5.92 31.25
C THR A 202 -9.52 -6.38 31.49
N SER A 203 -8.86 -6.90 30.45
CA SER A 203 -7.47 -7.37 30.53
C SER A 203 -6.45 -6.22 30.40
N THR A 204 -5.28 -6.39 31.00
CA THR A 204 -4.12 -5.52 30.79
C THR A 204 -3.61 -5.65 29.34
N TYR A 205 -2.82 -4.67 28.92
CA TYR A 205 -2.16 -4.66 27.60
C TYR A 205 -0.94 -3.73 27.64
N LEU A 206 0.01 -3.97 26.75
CA LEU A 206 1.28 -3.22 26.69
C LEU A 206 2.02 -3.22 28.05
N ASP A 207 2.03 -4.36 28.72
CA ASP A 207 2.65 -4.52 30.05
C ASP A 207 4.19 -4.53 30.03
N HIS A 208 4.79 -4.72 28.83
CA HIS A 208 6.24 -4.70 28.70
C HIS A 208 6.79 -3.30 29.06
N GLN A 209 7.93 -3.29 29.77
CA GLN A 209 8.56 -2.07 30.29
C GLN A 209 8.76 -0.97 29.23
N VAL A 210 9.04 -1.33 27.98
CA VAL A 210 9.24 -0.35 26.88
C VAL A 210 8.06 0.58 26.70
N PHE A 211 6.83 0.13 26.93
CA PHE A 211 5.61 0.93 26.82
C PHE A 211 5.31 1.79 28.05
N ASN A 212 6.17 1.71 29.06
CA ASN A 212 6.01 2.38 30.36
C ASN A 212 7.24 3.19 30.76
N SER A 213 8.10 3.55 29.79
CA SER A 213 9.40 4.16 30.09
C SER A 213 9.72 5.45 29.33
N TYR A 214 9.16 5.69 28.15
CA TYR A 214 9.63 6.78 27.24
C TYR A 214 8.48 7.72 26.86
N HIS A 215 8.00 8.49 27.84
CA HIS A 215 6.80 9.32 27.68
C HIS A 215 7.09 10.82 27.48
N SER A 216 8.36 11.19 27.37
CA SER A 216 8.76 12.56 27.03
C SER A 216 9.54 12.60 25.71
N GLU A 217 9.55 13.75 25.03
CA GLU A 217 10.29 13.93 23.78
C GLU A 217 11.77 13.56 23.93
N THR A 218 12.42 14.05 24.98
CA THR A 218 13.85 13.79 25.23
C THR A 218 14.13 12.30 25.47
N GLU A 219 13.30 11.61 26.24
CA GLU A 219 13.47 10.18 26.49
C GLU A 219 13.27 9.38 25.20
N MET A 220 12.26 9.72 24.40
CA MET A 220 12.00 9.06 23.13
C MET A 220 13.12 9.26 22.12
N LEU A 221 13.65 10.48 21.97
CA LEU A 221 14.81 10.76 21.11
C LEU A 221 16.04 9.94 21.53
N ARG A 222 16.33 9.88 22.82
CA ARG A 222 17.44 9.05 23.33
C ARG A 222 17.20 7.56 23.13
N TYR A 223 15.97 7.11 23.24
CA TYR A 223 15.61 5.71 22.97
C TYR A 223 15.82 5.36 21.50
N LEU A 224 15.31 6.19 20.57
CA LEU A 224 15.52 6.00 19.13
C LEU A 224 17.00 6.00 18.76
N LYS A 225 17.79 6.92 19.34
CA LYS A 225 19.24 6.93 19.13
C LYS A 225 19.94 5.65 19.58
N ARG A 226 19.57 5.11 20.75
CA ARG A 226 20.08 3.81 21.22
C ARG A 226 19.74 2.65 20.30
N LEU A 227 18.54 2.68 19.65
CA LEU A 227 18.17 1.66 18.66
C LEU A 227 19.00 1.81 17.37
N GLU A 228 19.18 3.04 16.90
CA GLU A 228 20.02 3.34 15.73
C GLU A 228 21.47 2.85 15.93
N GLU A 229 22.01 3.00 17.12
CA GLU A 229 23.40 2.60 17.45
C GLU A 229 23.62 1.11 17.49
N LYS A 230 22.56 0.30 17.57
CA LYS A 230 22.67 -1.17 17.58
C LYS A 230 22.87 -1.77 16.21
N ASP A 231 22.67 -1.01 15.13
CA ASP A 231 22.75 -1.50 13.77
C ASP A 231 23.46 -0.50 12.86
N ILE A 232 23.54 -0.84 11.57
CA ILE A 232 24.13 -0.01 10.52
C ILE A 232 23.24 1.23 10.30
N ALA A 233 23.88 2.42 10.30
CA ALA A 233 23.22 3.68 9.98
C ALA A 233 23.88 4.34 8.76
N LEU A 234 23.06 4.98 7.90
CA LEU A 234 23.50 5.56 6.63
C LEU A 234 24.56 6.66 6.79
N ASN A 235 24.59 7.33 7.94
CA ASN A 235 25.55 8.41 8.24
C ASN A 235 26.94 7.92 8.67
N ARG A 236 27.14 6.62 8.84
CA ARG A 236 28.40 6.03 9.36
C ARG A 236 28.83 4.74 8.66
N SER A 237 28.14 4.31 7.64
CA SER A 237 28.45 3.06 6.94
C SER A 237 27.94 3.05 5.51
N MET A 238 28.56 2.22 4.69
CA MET A 238 28.05 1.87 3.36
C MET A 238 27.19 0.61 3.47
N ILE A 239 26.02 0.62 2.85
CA ILE A 239 25.15 -0.55 2.77
C ILE A 239 25.61 -1.41 1.59
N ALA A 240 26.12 -2.58 1.90
CA ALA A 240 26.59 -3.56 0.91
C ALA A 240 25.45 -4.36 0.26
N LEU A 241 24.24 -3.82 0.19
CA LEU A 241 23.08 -4.52 -0.31
C LEU A 241 22.75 -4.13 -1.75
N GLY A 242 22.69 -5.11 -2.65
CA GLY A 242 22.39 -4.95 -4.06
C GLY A 242 20.91 -4.73 -4.40
N SER A 243 20.15 -4.03 -3.56
CA SER A 243 18.71 -3.82 -3.78
C SER A 243 18.35 -2.77 -4.82
N CYS A 244 19.34 -2.11 -5.45
CA CYS A 244 19.17 -0.95 -6.34
C CYS A 244 18.45 0.24 -5.70
N THR A 245 18.14 0.19 -4.42
CA THR A 245 17.40 1.24 -3.70
C THR A 245 18.31 2.45 -3.47
N MET A 246 17.80 3.64 -3.72
CA MET A 246 18.46 4.88 -3.31
C MET A 246 18.47 4.96 -1.78
N LYS A 247 19.66 5.09 -1.20
CA LYS A 247 19.87 5.03 0.25
C LYS A 247 19.85 6.41 0.91
N LEU A 248 20.30 7.42 0.17
CA LEU A 248 20.34 8.81 0.62
C LEU A 248 19.37 9.63 -0.24
N ASN A 249 18.54 10.42 0.42
CA ASN A 249 17.53 11.26 -0.19
C ASN A 249 17.76 12.71 0.25
N ALA A 250 17.57 13.66 -0.64
CA ALA A 250 17.60 15.06 -0.28
C ALA A 250 16.42 15.40 0.63
N VAL A 251 16.66 16.19 1.66
CA VAL A 251 15.59 16.63 2.57
C VAL A 251 14.50 17.41 1.84
N ALA A 252 14.88 18.22 0.83
CA ALA A 252 13.95 18.96 -0.01
C ALA A 252 12.91 18.10 -0.73
N GLU A 253 13.28 16.88 -1.12
CA GLU A 253 12.36 15.92 -1.77
C GLU A 253 11.33 15.35 -0.80
N MET A 254 11.70 15.23 0.49
CA MET A 254 10.85 14.62 1.51
C MET A 254 9.97 15.63 2.27
N ILE A 255 10.39 16.90 2.38
CA ILE A 255 9.64 17.94 3.12
C ILE A 255 8.15 17.98 2.74
N PRO A 256 7.75 17.90 1.45
CA PRO A 256 6.34 18.00 1.06
C PRO A 256 5.41 17.01 1.76
N ILE A 257 5.89 15.81 2.11
CA ILE A 257 5.02 14.83 2.81
C ILE A 257 4.57 15.28 4.19
N THR A 258 5.24 16.29 4.77
CA THR A 258 4.89 16.87 6.10
C THR A 258 3.86 17.99 5.98
N TRP A 259 3.64 18.54 4.78
CA TRP A 259 2.67 19.62 4.59
C TRP A 259 1.25 19.08 4.69
N ARG A 260 0.38 19.88 5.28
CA ARG A 260 -1.01 19.48 5.57
C ARG A 260 -1.77 19.11 4.30
N GLU A 261 -1.49 19.80 3.20
CA GLU A 261 -2.09 19.61 1.89
C GLU A 261 -1.80 18.21 1.32
N PHE A 262 -0.66 17.60 1.67
CA PHE A 262 -0.28 16.24 1.30
C PHE A 262 -0.59 15.20 2.37
N SER A 263 -0.48 15.56 3.64
CA SER A 263 -0.59 14.60 4.75
C SER A 263 -2.01 14.39 5.27
N GLU A 264 -2.89 15.41 5.23
CA GLU A 264 -4.20 15.34 5.88
C GLU A 264 -5.37 14.88 5.01
N PRO A 265 -5.34 14.99 3.66
CA PRO A 265 -6.51 14.62 2.86
C PRO A 265 -6.91 13.16 3.03
N HIS A 266 -8.21 12.92 3.14
CA HIS A 266 -8.80 11.59 3.11
C HIS A 266 -8.83 11.07 1.67
N PRO A 267 -8.58 9.77 1.38
CA PRO A 267 -8.53 9.23 0.01
C PRO A 267 -9.84 9.34 -0.77
N PHE A 268 -10.96 9.55 -0.10
CA PHE A 268 -12.29 9.67 -0.71
C PHE A 268 -12.90 11.08 -0.59
N VAL A 269 -12.08 12.12 -0.42
CA VAL A 269 -12.61 13.48 -0.58
C VAL A 269 -13.04 13.69 -2.04
N PRO A 270 -14.02 14.59 -2.29
CA PRO A 270 -14.41 14.93 -3.65
C PRO A 270 -13.21 15.31 -4.51
N ILE A 271 -13.11 14.71 -5.69
CA ILE A 271 -11.91 14.79 -6.54
C ILE A 271 -11.62 16.22 -7.02
N GLU A 272 -12.65 17.03 -7.17
CA GLU A 272 -12.56 18.44 -7.51
C GLU A 272 -11.87 19.29 -6.44
N GLN A 273 -11.78 18.80 -5.20
CA GLN A 273 -11.04 19.45 -4.12
C GLN A 273 -9.54 19.09 -4.12
N MET A 274 -9.12 18.15 -4.99
CA MET A 274 -7.78 17.60 -5.01
C MET A 274 -7.03 17.86 -6.33
N GLU A 275 -7.20 19.05 -6.89
CA GLU A 275 -6.60 19.46 -8.17
C GLU A 275 -5.07 19.32 -8.17
N GLY A 276 -4.40 19.68 -7.07
CA GLY A 276 -2.95 19.53 -6.92
C GLY A 276 -2.50 18.07 -7.02
N PHE A 277 -3.19 17.13 -6.36
CA PHE A 277 -2.90 15.70 -6.51
C PHE A 277 -3.21 15.17 -7.91
N ARG A 278 -4.29 15.63 -8.54
CA ARG A 278 -4.61 15.26 -9.93
C ARG A 278 -3.51 15.68 -10.89
N THR A 279 -2.99 16.90 -10.74
CA THR A 279 -1.85 17.39 -11.51
C THR A 279 -0.61 16.54 -11.27
N LEU A 280 -0.26 16.27 -10.01
CA LEU A 280 0.86 15.41 -9.63
C LEU A 280 0.75 14.01 -10.27
N PHE A 281 -0.42 13.38 -10.19
CA PHE A 281 -0.63 12.05 -10.79
C PHE A 281 -0.55 12.08 -12.31
N THR A 282 -1.06 13.15 -12.95
CA THR A 282 -0.99 13.32 -14.40
C THR A 282 0.46 13.49 -14.84
N ASP A 283 1.22 14.33 -14.18
CA ASP A 283 2.64 14.54 -14.44
C ASP A 283 3.41 13.23 -14.33
N LEU A 284 3.28 12.53 -13.20
CA LEU A 284 3.97 11.25 -12.98
C LEU A 284 3.60 10.21 -14.04
N LYS A 285 2.31 10.06 -14.37
CA LYS A 285 1.89 9.13 -15.42
C LYS A 285 2.52 9.49 -16.77
N ASN A 286 2.55 10.77 -17.13
CA ASN A 286 3.12 11.23 -18.38
C ASN A 286 4.64 11.03 -18.42
N TRP A 287 5.35 11.32 -17.34
CA TRP A 287 6.79 11.10 -17.27
C TRP A 287 7.13 9.61 -17.33
N LEU A 288 6.40 8.77 -16.59
CA LEU A 288 6.61 7.33 -16.65
C LEU A 288 6.33 6.74 -18.04
N ARG A 289 5.29 7.24 -18.73
CA ARG A 289 5.06 6.91 -20.17
C ARG A 289 6.24 7.29 -21.05
N SER A 290 6.72 8.52 -20.89
CA SER A 290 7.87 9.03 -21.69
C SER A 290 9.15 8.25 -21.43
N ILE A 291 9.43 7.95 -20.16
CA ILE A 291 10.64 7.21 -19.73
C ILE A 291 10.59 5.76 -20.21
N THR A 292 9.44 5.11 -20.12
CA THR A 292 9.33 3.68 -20.40
C THR A 292 8.88 3.33 -21.81
N GLY A 293 8.26 4.28 -22.53
CA GLY A 293 7.70 4.04 -23.87
C GLY A 293 6.36 3.28 -23.87
N PHE A 294 5.76 3.06 -22.70
CA PHE A 294 4.44 2.46 -22.59
C PHE A 294 3.31 3.50 -22.73
N SER A 295 2.11 3.03 -23.06
CA SER A 295 0.94 3.90 -23.29
C SER A 295 0.13 4.12 -22.00
N GLY A 296 -0.16 3.07 -21.24
CA GLY A 296 -0.97 3.11 -20.02
C GLY A 296 -0.12 3.05 -18.75
N VAL A 297 -0.53 3.79 -17.70
CA VAL A 297 0.12 3.74 -16.38
C VAL A 297 -0.92 3.76 -15.27
N SER A 298 -0.79 2.86 -14.29
CA SER A 298 -1.52 2.88 -13.02
C SER A 298 -0.55 3.11 -11.85
N LEU A 299 -0.88 4.07 -10.98
CA LEU A 299 -0.10 4.39 -9.77
C LEU A 299 -0.60 3.60 -8.55
N GLN A 300 -1.61 2.75 -8.69
CA GLN A 300 -2.29 2.12 -7.56
C GLN A 300 -1.43 1.11 -6.76
N PRO A 301 -0.56 0.28 -7.36
CA PRO A 301 0.20 -0.71 -6.60
C PRO A 301 1.17 -0.10 -5.59
N ASN A 302 1.12 -0.60 -4.33
CA ASN A 302 1.90 -0.08 -3.18
C ASN A 302 3.29 -0.72 -3.01
N ALA A 303 3.66 -1.65 -3.88
CA ALA A 303 4.96 -2.32 -3.85
C ALA A 303 5.26 -2.94 -5.20
N GLY A 304 6.53 -3.28 -5.49
CA GLY A 304 6.90 -4.04 -6.68
C GLY A 304 6.14 -5.35 -6.79
N ALA A 305 6.08 -6.13 -5.71
CA ALA A 305 5.33 -7.38 -5.66
C ALA A 305 3.82 -7.19 -5.92
N GLN A 306 3.22 -6.08 -5.50
CA GLN A 306 1.84 -5.76 -5.85
C GLN A 306 1.71 -5.31 -7.31
N GLY A 307 2.73 -4.64 -7.86
CA GLY A 307 2.85 -4.36 -9.29
C GLY A 307 2.95 -5.63 -10.13
N GLU A 308 3.72 -6.63 -9.67
CA GLU A 308 3.77 -7.94 -10.30
C GLU A 308 2.39 -8.60 -10.34
N TYR A 309 1.72 -8.65 -9.19
CA TYR A 309 0.35 -9.17 -9.09
C TYR A 309 -0.61 -8.43 -10.03
N ALA A 310 -0.62 -7.11 -10.00
CA ALA A 310 -1.50 -6.28 -10.83
C ALA A 310 -1.23 -6.49 -12.34
N GLY A 311 0.04 -6.50 -12.76
CA GLY A 311 0.41 -6.69 -14.16
C GLY A 311 0.03 -8.08 -14.69
N LEU A 312 0.25 -9.12 -13.90
CA LEU A 312 -0.18 -10.48 -14.27
C LEU A 312 -1.72 -10.63 -14.27
N MET A 313 -2.43 -9.95 -13.36
CA MET A 313 -3.90 -9.87 -13.40
C MET A 313 -4.41 -9.20 -14.68
N VAL A 314 -3.75 -8.14 -15.13
CA VAL A 314 -4.05 -7.47 -16.41
C VAL A 314 -3.89 -8.45 -17.57
N ILE A 315 -2.78 -9.18 -17.64
CA ILE A 315 -2.55 -10.21 -18.67
C ILE A 315 -3.60 -11.33 -18.55
N ARG A 316 -3.88 -11.78 -17.34
CA ARG A 316 -4.88 -12.84 -17.12
C ARG A 316 -6.27 -12.42 -17.59
N LYS A 317 -6.69 -11.19 -17.28
CA LYS A 317 -7.96 -10.64 -17.70
C LYS A 317 -8.02 -10.46 -19.22
N TYR A 318 -6.95 -10.01 -19.86
CA TYR A 318 -6.84 -9.94 -21.32
C TYR A 318 -7.15 -11.29 -21.99
N HIS A 319 -6.57 -12.38 -21.51
CA HIS A 319 -6.86 -13.71 -22.06
C HIS A 319 -8.30 -14.18 -21.78
N LEU A 320 -8.82 -13.92 -20.57
CA LEU A 320 -10.19 -14.29 -20.21
C LEU A 320 -11.24 -13.60 -21.07
N GLU A 321 -11.09 -12.29 -21.32
CA GLU A 321 -12.00 -11.49 -22.16
C GLU A 321 -11.99 -11.94 -23.64
N ARG A 322 -10.91 -12.60 -24.07
CA ARG A 322 -10.77 -13.19 -25.41
C ARG A 322 -11.29 -14.64 -25.50
N GLY A 323 -11.82 -15.18 -24.41
CA GLY A 323 -12.26 -16.58 -24.34
C GLY A 323 -11.10 -17.60 -24.21
N GLU A 324 -9.89 -17.15 -23.95
CA GLU A 324 -8.66 -17.93 -23.87
C GLU A 324 -8.32 -18.32 -22.42
N SER A 325 -9.30 -18.86 -21.68
CA SER A 325 -9.13 -19.20 -20.24
C SER A 325 -8.07 -20.29 -19.99
N ASN A 326 -7.77 -21.10 -21.01
CA ASN A 326 -6.71 -22.11 -21.00
C ASN A 326 -5.29 -21.51 -20.97
N ARG A 327 -5.08 -20.24 -21.35
CA ARG A 327 -3.78 -19.56 -21.30
C ARG A 327 -3.40 -19.18 -19.88
N ASN A 328 -2.98 -20.18 -19.10
CA ASN A 328 -2.66 -20.06 -17.67
C ASN A 328 -1.24 -20.49 -17.31
N VAL A 329 -0.38 -20.73 -18.28
CA VAL A 329 1.05 -21.01 -18.05
C VAL A 329 1.85 -19.70 -18.06
N CYS A 330 2.72 -19.55 -17.05
CA CYS A 330 3.69 -18.46 -16.96
C CYS A 330 5.11 -19.03 -16.98
N LEU A 331 5.87 -18.71 -18.03
CA LEU A 331 7.28 -19.06 -18.11
C LEU A 331 8.10 -18.05 -17.27
N ILE A 332 9.06 -18.53 -16.49
CA ILE A 332 9.86 -17.70 -15.59
C ILE A 332 11.33 -18.17 -15.62
N PRO A 333 12.31 -17.32 -15.99
CA PRO A 333 13.72 -17.68 -15.94
C PRO A 333 14.18 -18.02 -14.52
N SER A 334 15.11 -18.97 -14.40
CA SER A 334 15.68 -19.37 -13.11
C SER A 334 16.44 -18.26 -12.39
N SER A 335 16.83 -17.21 -13.11
CA SER A 335 17.43 -15.98 -12.57
C SER A 335 16.41 -15.02 -11.95
N ALA A 336 15.11 -15.25 -12.12
CA ALA A 336 14.07 -14.33 -11.63
C ALA A 336 14.09 -14.22 -10.11
N HIS A 337 13.66 -13.05 -9.62
CA HIS A 337 13.44 -12.84 -8.18
C HIS A 337 12.35 -13.79 -7.68
N GLY A 338 12.47 -14.27 -6.43
CA GLY A 338 11.52 -15.22 -5.84
C GLY A 338 10.08 -14.71 -5.73
N THR A 339 9.84 -13.39 -5.84
CA THR A 339 8.48 -12.82 -5.89
C THR A 339 7.75 -13.17 -7.19
N ASN A 340 8.47 -13.33 -8.31
CA ASN A 340 7.87 -13.55 -9.61
C ASN A 340 7.04 -14.86 -9.67
N PRO A 341 7.59 -16.04 -9.33
CA PRO A 341 6.80 -17.25 -9.29
C PRO A 341 5.66 -17.19 -8.26
N ALA A 342 5.87 -16.54 -7.12
CA ALA A 342 4.82 -16.37 -6.13
C ALA A 342 3.66 -15.50 -6.66
N SER A 343 3.95 -14.42 -7.37
CA SER A 343 2.94 -13.57 -8.02
C SER A 343 2.16 -14.33 -9.09
N ALA A 344 2.83 -15.14 -9.91
CA ALA A 344 2.18 -15.98 -10.91
C ALA A 344 1.22 -17.00 -10.27
N GLN A 345 1.62 -17.64 -9.18
CA GLN A 345 0.76 -18.54 -8.41
C GLN A 345 -0.48 -17.83 -7.85
N MET A 346 -0.30 -16.61 -7.31
CA MET A 346 -1.40 -15.83 -6.73
C MET A 346 -2.49 -15.47 -7.75
N VAL A 347 -2.13 -15.28 -9.02
CA VAL A 347 -3.11 -15.02 -10.09
C VAL A 347 -3.64 -16.29 -10.76
N GLY A 348 -3.32 -17.46 -10.20
CA GLY A 348 -3.78 -18.75 -10.70
C GLY A 348 -3.04 -19.25 -11.95
N MET A 349 -1.83 -18.76 -12.21
CA MET A 349 -0.98 -19.26 -13.29
C MET A 349 -0.09 -20.41 -12.81
N LYS A 350 0.14 -21.36 -13.71
CA LYS A 350 1.09 -22.46 -13.53
C LYS A 350 2.49 -22.00 -13.92
N VAL A 351 3.42 -22.06 -12.99
CA VAL A 351 4.81 -21.69 -13.24
C VAL A 351 5.56 -22.80 -13.96
N VAL A 352 6.27 -22.44 -15.04
CA VAL A 352 7.21 -23.30 -15.74
C VAL A 352 8.55 -22.57 -15.79
N VAL A 353 9.57 -23.15 -15.17
CA VAL A 353 10.90 -22.53 -15.05
C VAL A 353 11.66 -22.70 -16.36
N VAL A 354 12.26 -21.61 -16.85
CA VAL A 354 13.20 -21.60 -17.99
C VAL A 354 14.63 -21.51 -17.45
N ASN A 355 15.53 -22.30 -17.97
CA ASN A 355 16.93 -22.28 -17.56
C ASN A 355 17.64 -21.00 -17.99
N CYS A 356 18.74 -20.68 -17.32
CA CYS A 356 19.71 -19.71 -17.78
C CYS A 356 20.98 -20.41 -18.22
N ASP A 357 21.69 -19.80 -19.16
CA ASP A 357 23.00 -20.26 -19.63
C ASP A 357 24.10 -19.97 -18.57
N LYS A 358 25.35 -20.35 -18.88
CA LYS A 358 26.50 -20.14 -17.99
C LYS A 358 26.86 -18.66 -17.81
N GLN A 359 26.45 -17.79 -18.71
CA GLN A 359 26.66 -16.35 -18.67
C GLN A 359 25.52 -15.62 -17.94
N GLY A 360 24.44 -16.33 -17.56
CA GLY A 360 23.29 -15.80 -16.86
C GLY A 360 22.18 -15.22 -17.76
N ASN A 361 22.29 -15.40 -19.09
CA ASN A 361 21.22 -15.09 -20.03
C ASN A 361 20.13 -16.16 -19.97
N VAL A 362 18.95 -15.84 -20.49
CA VAL A 362 17.89 -16.84 -20.72
C VAL A 362 18.37 -17.86 -21.75
N ASP A 363 18.34 -19.14 -21.41
CA ASP A 363 18.63 -20.21 -22.36
C ASP A 363 17.55 -20.24 -23.44
N PHE A 364 17.89 -19.68 -24.61
CA PHE A 364 16.95 -19.51 -25.71
C PHE A 364 16.46 -20.84 -26.30
N GLU A 365 17.29 -21.89 -26.30
CA GLU A 365 16.85 -23.22 -26.76
C GLU A 365 15.86 -23.86 -25.79
N ASP A 366 16.11 -23.75 -24.48
CA ASP A 366 15.18 -24.22 -23.45
C ASP A 366 13.87 -23.43 -23.47
N LEU A 367 13.96 -22.10 -23.66
CA LEU A 367 12.79 -21.26 -23.83
C LEU A 367 11.94 -21.70 -25.02
N ASN A 368 12.57 -21.88 -26.20
CA ASN A 368 11.84 -22.29 -27.41
C ASN A 368 11.12 -23.62 -27.22
N LYS A 369 11.80 -24.62 -26.67
CA LYS A 369 11.18 -25.94 -26.36
C LYS A 369 9.96 -25.80 -25.43
N LYS A 370 10.04 -24.94 -24.44
CA LYS A 370 8.94 -24.72 -23.47
C LYS A 370 7.79 -23.91 -24.06
N VAL A 371 8.08 -22.93 -24.88
CA VAL A 371 7.09 -22.14 -25.62
C VAL A 371 6.30 -23.06 -26.57
N GLU A 372 6.98 -23.92 -27.32
CA GLU A 372 6.34 -24.90 -28.21
C GLU A 372 5.49 -25.91 -27.43
N ALA A 373 6.03 -26.48 -26.35
CA ALA A 373 5.31 -27.46 -25.51
C ALA A 373 4.07 -26.87 -24.82
N HIS A 374 4.01 -25.58 -24.64
CA HIS A 374 2.91 -24.86 -23.97
C HIS A 374 2.15 -23.90 -24.89
N SER A 375 2.33 -23.97 -26.22
CA SER A 375 1.81 -22.97 -27.16
C SER A 375 0.31 -22.70 -27.02
N GLU A 376 -0.50 -23.71 -26.71
CA GLU A 376 -1.95 -23.57 -26.56
C GLU A 376 -2.36 -22.91 -25.22
N ASN A 377 -1.53 -23.04 -24.18
CA ASN A 377 -1.86 -22.56 -22.84
C ASN A 377 -0.85 -21.54 -22.29
N LEU A 378 0.08 -21.06 -23.12
CA LEU A 378 1.00 -20.00 -22.77
C LEU A 378 0.27 -18.68 -22.56
N GLY A 379 0.22 -18.22 -21.31
CA GLY A 379 -0.39 -16.95 -20.95
C GLY A 379 0.64 -15.82 -20.83
N ALA A 380 1.78 -16.09 -20.20
CA ALA A 380 2.81 -15.07 -19.98
C ALA A 380 4.23 -15.64 -19.94
N LEU A 381 5.20 -14.80 -20.32
CA LEU A 381 6.58 -14.88 -19.86
C LEU A 381 6.81 -13.74 -18.86
N MET A 382 7.48 -14.02 -17.75
CA MET A 382 7.86 -13.03 -16.76
C MET A 382 9.38 -12.94 -16.69
N VAL A 383 9.95 -11.84 -17.17
CA VAL A 383 11.41 -11.63 -17.29
C VAL A 383 11.85 -10.38 -16.55
N THR A 384 12.96 -10.44 -15.83
CA THR A 384 13.58 -9.28 -15.17
C THR A 384 14.64 -8.66 -16.12
N TYR A 385 14.57 -7.34 -16.36
CA TYR A 385 15.50 -6.69 -17.27
C TYR A 385 15.98 -5.32 -16.74
N PRO A 386 17.32 -5.13 -16.59
CA PRO A 386 18.34 -6.19 -16.57
C PRO A 386 18.09 -7.22 -15.48
N SER A 387 18.64 -8.43 -15.64
CA SER A 387 18.36 -9.55 -14.76
C SER A 387 18.89 -9.35 -13.32
N THR A 388 18.47 -10.20 -12.39
CA THR A 388 19.02 -10.20 -11.02
C THR A 388 20.50 -10.52 -10.96
N HIS A 389 21.06 -11.12 -12.00
CA HIS A 389 22.49 -11.38 -12.17
C HIS A 389 23.25 -10.17 -12.76
N GLY A 390 22.53 -9.06 -13.05
CA GLY A 390 23.11 -7.87 -13.68
C GLY A 390 23.32 -8.00 -15.20
N VAL A 391 22.74 -9.00 -15.82
CA VAL A 391 22.88 -9.27 -17.25
C VAL A 391 21.84 -8.51 -18.06
N PHE A 392 22.29 -7.78 -19.07
CA PHE A 392 21.43 -7.24 -20.12
C PHE A 392 21.25 -8.33 -21.21
N GLU A 393 20.06 -8.91 -21.23
CA GLU A 393 19.69 -9.98 -22.16
C GLU A 393 19.75 -9.43 -23.61
N GLU A 394 20.72 -9.88 -24.40
CA GLU A 394 20.91 -9.40 -25.77
C GLU A 394 19.78 -9.77 -26.71
N LYS A 395 19.16 -10.92 -26.46
CA LYS A 395 18.05 -11.46 -27.25
C LYS A 395 16.66 -11.07 -26.72
N ILE A 396 16.56 -10.02 -25.91
CA ILE A 396 15.28 -9.66 -25.28
C ILE A 396 14.14 -9.46 -26.30
N SER A 397 14.44 -8.85 -27.45
CA SER A 397 13.44 -8.65 -28.51
C SER A 397 13.00 -9.97 -29.13
N ASP A 398 13.94 -10.85 -29.43
CA ASP A 398 13.66 -12.18 -30.00
C ASP A 398 12.83 -13.04 -29.01
N ILE A 399 13.16 -12.95 -27.72
CA ILE A 399 12.41 -13.60 -26.62
C ILE A 399 10.97 -13.12 -26.61
N CYS A 400 10.75 -11.79 -26.69
CA CYS A 400 9.40 -11.22 -26.72
C CYS A 400 8.64 -11.66 -27.97
N GLU A 401 9.26 -11.62 -29.14
CA GLU A 401 8.65 -12.03 -30.41
C GLU A 401 8.25 -13.52 -30.41
N LEU A 402 9.12 -14.39 -29.88
CA LEU A 402 8.83 -15.81 -29.73
C LEU A 402 7.58 -16.05 -28.87
N VAL A 403 7.48 -15.39 -27.75
CA VAL A 403 6.32 -15.50 -26.84
C VAL A 403 5.04 -14.99 -27.51
N HIS A 404 5.09 -13.84 -28.19
CA HIS A 404 3.97 -13.25 -28.91
C HIS A 404 3.48 -14.16 -30.05
N LYS A 405 4.39 -14.75 -30.81
CA LYS A 405 4.07 -15.68 -31.89
C LYS A 405 3.21 -16.86 -31.41
N HIS A 406 3.37 -17.28 -30.16
CA HIS A 406 2.59 -18.35 -29.52
C HIS A 406 1.43 -17.82 -28.67
N GLY A 407 1.07 -16.53 -28.79
CA GLY A 407 -0.11 -15.92 -28.17
C GLY A 407 0.07 -15.51 -26.71
N GLY A 408 1.23 -15.68 -26.12
CA GLY A 408 1.56 -15.21 -24.77
C GLY A 408 1.81 -13.71 -24.71
N GLN A 409 1.78 -13.12 -23.51
CA GLN A 409 2.15 -11.75 -23.23
C GLN A 409 3.47 -11.71 -22.45
N VAL A 410 4.26 -10.65 -22.60
CA VAL A 410 5.52 -10.49 -21.86
C VAL A 410 5.38 -9.49 -20.74
N TYR A 411 5.56 -9.99 -19.53
CA TYR A 411 5.68 -9.18 -18.33
C TYR A 411 7.17 -8.92 -18.05
N MET A 412 7.56 -7.65 -17.98
CA MET A 412 8.91 -7.23 -17.58
C MET A 412 8.91 -6.79 -16.12
N ASP A 413 9.74 -7.44 -15.31
CA ASP A 413 10.10 -6.96 -14.00
C ASP A 413 11.08 -5.78 -14.13
N GLY A 414 10.56 -4.58 -13.89
CA GLY A 414 11.29 -3.32 -13.97
C GLY A 414 11.90 -2.86 -12.64
N ALA A 415 12.19 -3.78 -11.73
CA ALA A 415 12.83 -3.46 -10.45
C ALA A 415 14.19 -2.76 -10.63
N ASN A 416 14.86 -3.00 -11.77
CA ASN A 416 16.15 -2.42 -12.12
C ASN A 416 16.03 -1.31 -13.19
N LEU A 417 14.89 -0.66 -13.33
CA LEU A 417 14.63 0.40 -14.33
C LEU A 417 15.66 1.54 -14.27
N ASN A 418 16.28 1.79 -13.11
CA ASN A 418 17.37 2.76 -12.95
C ASN A 418 18.54 2.55 -13.92
N ALA A 419 18.75 1.33 -14.40
CA ALA A 419 19.76 1.02 -15.41
C ALA A 419 19.33 1.40 -16.85
N LEU A 420 18.07 1.74 -17.07
CA LEU A 420 17.48 1.99 -18.39
C LEU A 420 17.07 3.45 -18.60
N VAL A 421 16.82 4.21 -17.54
CA VAL A 421 16.34 5.59 -17.62
C VAL A 421 17.28 6.44 -18.45
N GLY A 422 16.74 7.11 -19.48
CA GLY A 422 17.52 7.93 -20.41
C GLY A 422 18.30 7.15 -21.47
N ILE A 423 18.39 5.82 -21.36
CA ILE A 423 19.18 4.96 -22.25
C ILE A 423 18.29 4.09 -23.13
N ALA A 424 17.31 3.40 -22.56
CA ALA A 424 16.42 2.51 -23.28
C ALA A 424 14.98 2.59 -22.75
N LYS A 425 14.01 2.42 -23.65
CA LYS A 425 12.58 2.42 -23.31
C LYS A 425 12.03 1.00 -23.42
N PRO A 426 11.64 0.36 -22.30
CA PRO A 426 11.15 -1.01 -22.32
C PRO A 426 9.99 -1.26 -23.29
N GLY A 427 9.06 -0.31 -23.43
CA GLY A 427 7.93 -0.41 -24.36
C GLY A 427 8.32 -0.58 -25.83
N ASN A 428 9.59 -0.24 -26.20
CA ASN A 428 10.05 -0.29 -27.58
C ASN A 428 10.69 -1.63 -27.99
N PHE A 429 11.12 -2.47 -27.04
CA PHE A 429 11.80 -3.73 -27.36
C PHE A 429 11.02 -4.99 -27.02
N GLY A 430 9.71 -4.87 -26.79
CA GLY A 430 8.84 -6.05 -26.79
C GLY A 430 7.87 -6.20 -25.62
N PRO A 431 8.24 -5.98 -24.35
CA PRO A 431 7.35 -6.22 -23.22
C PRO A 431 6.00 -5.55 -23.34
N ASP A 432 4.95 -6.20 -22.78
CA ASP A 432 3.56 -5.71 -22.82
C ASP A 432 3.15 -5.02 -21.53
N VAL A 433 3.68 -5.49 -20.40
CA VAL A 433 3.47 -4.90 -19.07
C VAL A 433 4.81 -4.82 -18.34
N CYS A 434 4.99 -3.74 -17.59
CA CYS A 434 6.15 -3.56 -16.72
C CYS A 434 5.72 -2.97 -15.38
N HIS A 435 6.21 -3.49 -14.25
CA HIS A 435 6.14 -2.72 -13.02
C HIS A 435 7.40 -1.88 -12.81
N ILE A 436 7.25 -0.81 -12.07
CA ILE A 436 8.33 0.17 -11.83
C ILE A 436 8.48 0.37 -10.33
N ASN A 437 9.63 -0.02 -9.77
CA ASN A 437 9.93 0.26 -8.37
C ASN A 437 10.40 1.72 -8.21
N ILE A 438 9.46 2.66 -8.05
CA ILE A 438 9.82 4.08 -7.91
C ILE A 438 10.59 4.37 -6.62
N HIS A 439 10.49 3.50 -5.63
CA HIS A 439 11.32 3.52 -4.42
C HIS A 439 12.78 3.05 -4.65
N LYS A 440 13.10 2.53 -5.84
CA LYS A 440 14.48 2.21 -6.25
C LYS A 440 15.01 3.22 -7.25
N THR A 441 14.20 3.64 -8.21
CA THR A 441 14.59 4.49 -9.35
C THR A 441 14.33 5.97 -9.10
N PHE A 442 13.24 6.32 -8.39
CA PHE A 442 12.76 7.69 -8.24
C PHE A 442 12.59 8.12 -6.77
N CYS A 443 13.57 7.78 -5.95
CA CYS A 443 13.87 8.43 -4.67
C CYS A 443 12.87 8.24 -3.51
N ILE A 444 11.81 7.44 -3.60
CA ILE A 444 10.98 7.18 -2.41
C ILE A 444 11.83 6.50 -1.35
N THR A 445 11.79 7.02 -0.14
CA THR A 445 12.50 6.48 1.01
C THR A 445 12.07 5.05 1.29
N HIS A 446 12.95 4.08 1.03
CA HIS A 446 12.66 2.67 1.24
C HIS A 446 13.24 2.13 2.56
N GLY A 447 14.41 2.62 2.96
CA GLY A 447 15.01 2.44 4.28
C GLY A 447 15.12 1.01 4.79
N GLY A 448 15.28 0.03 3.89
CA GLY A 448 15.45 -1.37 4.28
C GLY A 448 14.17 -2.18 4.45
N CYS A 449 12.99 -1.76 3.99
CA CYS A 449 11.79 -2.61 3.80
C CYS A 449 10.51 -1.84 3.49
N GLY A 450 10.57 -0.56 3.21
CA GLY A 450 9.40 0.22 2.85
C GLY A 450 9.14 1.40 3.80
N PRO A 451 8.30 2.35 3.39
CA PRO A 451 7.27 2.19 2.34
C PRO A 451 7.82 2.11 0.93
N GLY A 452 7.00 1.67 -0.02
CA GLY A 452 7.34 1.60 -1.43
C GLY A 452 6.13 1.80 -2.34
N MET A 453 6.37 1.95 -3.62
CA MET A 453 5.35 2.01 -4.67
C MET A 453 5.83 1.23 -5.90
N GLY A 454 4.92 0.55 -6.55
CA GLY A 454 5.18 -0.26 -7.73
C GLY A 454 4.19 0.01 -8.87
N PRO A 455 4.14 1.24 -9.43
CA PRO A 455 3.31 1.52 -10.59
C PRO A 455 3.49 0.49 -11.69
N ILE A 456 2.43 0.17 -12.41
CA ILE A 456 2.51 -0.63 -13.62
C ILE A 456 2.29 0.24 -14.86
N ALA A 457 3.07 -0.08 -15.90
CA ALA A 457 2.94 0.50 -17.22
C ALA A 457 2.67 -0.59 -18.25
N CYS A 458 1.86 -0.32 -19.29
CA CYS A 458 1.49 -1.32 -20.27
C CYS A 458 1.32 -0.76 -21.68
N LYS A 459 1.36 -1.65 -22.67
CA LYS A 459 1.00 -1.36 -24.06
C LYS A 459 -0.50 -1.06 -24.20
N ARG A 460 -0.85 -0.36 -25.28
CA ARG A 460 -2.19 0.17 -25.56
C ARG A 460 -3.31 -0.87 -25.47
N HIS A 461 -3.09 -2.08 -25.95
CA HIS A 461 -4.10 -3.15 -25.93
C HIS A 461 -4.46 -3.65 -24.54
N LEU A 462 -3.63 -3.34 -23.53
CA LEU A 462 -3.83 -3.74 -22.14
C LEU A 462 -4.35 -2.59 -21.24
N GLU A 463 -4.39 -1.36 -21.73
CA GLU A 463 -4.81 -0.18 -20.94
C GLU A 463 -6.19 -0.31 -20.34
N ILE A 464 -7.12 -0.91 -21.08
CA ILE A 464 -8.53 -1.09 -20.67
C ILE A 464 -8.68 -2.07 -19.49
N TYR A 465 -7.63 -2.78 -19.13
CA TYR A 465 -7.60 -3.74 -18.02
C TYR A 465 -6.84 -3.23 -16.80
N LEU A 466 -6.26 -2.03 -16.83
CA LEU A 466 -5.53 -1.45 -15.69
C LEU A 466 -6.40 -1.39 -14.42
N PRO A 467 -5.78 -1.40 -13.23
CA PRO A 467 -6.51 -1.29 -11.96
C PRO A 467 -7.52 -0.15 -11.96
N SER A 468 -8.72 -0.42 -11.47
CA SER A 468 -9.81 0.53 -11.28
C SER A 468 -10.24 0.60 -9.81
N HIS A 469 -11.24 1.43 -9.48
CA HIS A 469 -11.72 1.54 -8.11
C HIS A 469 -13.25 1.69 -8.06
N PRO A 470 -13.96 0.98 -7.16
CA PRO A 470 -15.42 1.01 -7.13
C PRO A 470 -16.01 2.36 -6.69
N VAL A 471 -15.27 3.14 -5.90
CA VAL A 471 -15.73 4.44 -5.36
C VAL A 471 -15.25 5.60 -6.23
N ILE A 472 -13.99 5.59 -6.68
CA ILE A 472 -13.38 6.66 -7.48
C ILE A 472 -13.13 6.18 -8.90
N LYS A 473 -14.00 6.58 -9.81
CA LYS A 473 -13.97 6.12 -11.20
C LYS A 473 -12.76 6.65 -11.98
N ASP A 474 -12.24 7.80 -11.62
CA ASP A 474 -11.13 8.48 -12.33
C ASP A 474 -9.77 7.79 -12.15
N CYS A 475 -9.65 6.82 -11.25
CA CYS A 475 -8.36 6.15 -11.01
C CYS A 475 -7.99 5.11 -12.07
N GLY A 476 -8.97 4.60 -12.83
CA GLY A 476 -8.73 3.61 -13.87
C GLY A 476 -9.97 3.27 -14.70
N PRO A 477 -9.83 2.42 -15.72
CA PRO A 477 -10.92 2.07 -16.64
C PRO A 477 -12.02 1.25 -15.96
N ALA A 478 -13.28 1.46 -16.34
CA ALA A 478 -14.41 0.69 -15.81
C ALA A 478 -14.31 -0.82 -16.09
N THR A 479 -13.63 -1.19 -17.17
CA THR A 479 -13.36 -2.57 -17.58
C THR A 479 -12.15 -3.19 -16.87
N GLY A 480 -11.47 -2.44 -16.01
CA GLY A 480 -10.24 -2.86 -15.33
C GLY A 480 -10.39 -4.06 -14.40
N ILE A 481 -9.25 -4.55 -13.92
CA ILE A 481 -9.18 -5.71 -13.00
C ILE A 481 -9.80 -5.47 -11.62
N GLY A 482 -10.29 -4.27 -11.34
CA GLY A 482 -10.69 -3.85 -9.99
C GLY A 482 -9.52 -3.30 -9.17
N PRO A 483 -9.74 -3.03 -7.88
CA PRO A 483 -8.72 -2.44 -7.02
C PRO A 483 -7.68 -3.49 -6.59
N VAL A 484 -6.41 -3.08 -6.61
CA VAL A 484 -5.30 -3.85 -6.03
C VAL A 484 -4.83 -3.23 -4.70
N SER A 485 -5.29 -2.02 -4.39
CA SER A 485 -5.13 -1.39 -3.06
C SER A 485 -6.44 -0.73 -2.63
N ALA A 486 -6.61 -0.52 -1.32
CA ALA A 486 -7.82 0.09 -0.77
C ALA A 486 -7.96 1.58 -1.16
N ALA A 487 -6.86 2.28 -1.35
CA ALA A 487 -6.86 3.67 -1.80
C ALA A 487 -6.77 3.75 -3.33
N PRO A 488 -7.48 4.70 -3.97
CA PRO A 488 -7.57 4.77 -5.43
C PRO A 488 -6.23 4.90 -6.17
N TRP A 489 -5.27 5.58 -5.56
CA TRP A 489 -3.92 5.80 -6.11
C TRP A 489 -2.81 5.28 -5.18
N GLY A 490 -3.12 4.25 -4.38
CA GLY A 490 -2.17 3.63 -3.47
C GLY A 490 -1.65 4.59 -2.39
N SER A 491 -0.37 4.55 -2.11
CA SER A 491 0.29 5.40 -1.10
C SER A 491 0.58 6.80 -1.64
N SER A 492 -0.46 7.60 -1.85
CA SER A 492 -0.42 8.84 -2.62
C SER A 492 0.52 9.91 -2.08
N SER A 493 0.67 10.05 -0.76
CA SER A 493 1.50 11.12 -0.20
C SER A 493 2.97 10.99 -0.59
N ILE A 494 3.50 9.78 -0.66
CA ILE A 494 4.91 9.56 -1.01
C ILE A 494 5.20 9.68 -2.51
N LEU A 495 4.18 9.76 -3.36
CA LEU A 495 4.35 10.06 -4.77
C LEU A 495 4.90 11.49 -4.99
N SER A 496 4.66 12.40 -4.04
CA SER A 496 5.25 13.74 -4.06
C SER A 496 6.77 13.73 -4.04
N ILE A 497 7.39 12.73 -3.41
CA ILE A 497 8.84 12.57 -3.37
C ILE A 497 9.38 12.30 -4.78
N SER A 498 8.82 11.32 -5.49
CA SER A 498 9.23 11.01 -6.85
C SER A 498 8.91 12.15 -7.82
N TRP A 499 7.79 12.84 -7.62
CA TRP A 499 7.43 14.01 -8.41
C TRP A 499 8.47 15.14 -8.23
N MET A 500 8.83 15.44 -6.98
CA MET A 500 9.84 16.44 -6.65
C MET A 500 11.20 16.06 -7.23
N TYR A 501 11.63 14.80 -7.05
CA TYR A 501 12.89 14.30 -7.59
C TYR A 501 12.99 14.52 -9.10
N ILE A 502 11.99 14.08 -9.87
CA ILE A 502 11.99 14.23 -11.34
C ILE A 502 11.96 15.71 -11.73
N LYS A 503 11.20 16.55 -11.02
CA LYS A 503 11.16 18.00 -11.26
C LYS A 503 12.51 18.68 -11.00
N MET A 504 13.21 18.28 -9.95
CA MET A 504 14.52 18.85 -9.58
C MET A 504 15.62 18.40 -10.53
N MET A 505 15.59 17.13 -10.94
CA MET A 505 16.62 16.58 -11.85
C MET A 505 16.41 17.02 -13.30
N GLY A 506 15.19 17.28 -13.72
CA GLY A 506 14.87 17.65 -15.10
C GLY A 506 14.95 16.47 -16.07
N SER A 507 15.08 16.79 -17.35
CA SER A 507 15.12 15.82 -18.46
C SER A 507 16.54 15.51 -18.96
N GLU A 508 17.54 16.19 -18.44
CA GLU A 508 18.95 16.07 -18.83
C GLU A 508 19.75 15.15 -17.90
#